data_79dcb746dfbe69b1edd3b62052463d7e
#
_entry.id   79dcb746dfbe69b1edd3b62052463d7e
#
_cell.length_a   1.000
_cell.length_b   1.000
_cell.length_c   1.000
_cell.angle_alpha   90.00
_cell.angle_beta   90.00
_cell.angle_gamma   90.00
#
_symmetry.space_group_name_H-M   'P 1'
#
loop_
_entity.id
_entity.type
_entity.pdbx_description
1 polymer ?
#
loop_
_entity_poly.entity_id
_entity_poly.type
_entity_poly.pdbx_seq_one_letter_code
_entity_poly.pdbx_strand_id
1 'polypeptide(L)'
;MKLPTDTPVKIVMLGAGGTGGHIAPHIYRLLYALDRPSRFIICDGDKVEFKNLVRQNFSPADLGENKAKILAERYAAVFGMEAEYLPAFVEDLDMLTTLIHADGWAGEYSRYPTVREQVILIGAVDNDKSRQLCHK
;
A
#
# COMPACT_ATOMS: atom_id res chain seq x y z
N MET A 1 -11.92 2.16 -15.71
CA MET A 1 -11.75 0.71 -15.87
C MET A 1 -12.75 -0.03 -14.98
N LYS A 2 -13.48 -0.95 -15.56
CA LYS A 2 -14.40 -1.78 -14.79
C LYS A 2 -13.74 -3.10 -14.45
N LEU A 3 -13.72 -3.44 -13.17
CA LEU A 3 -13.26 -4.73 -12.70
C LEU A 3 -14.45 -5.64 -12.40
N PRO A 4 -14.34 -6.95 -12.64
CA PRO A 4 -15.37 -7.87 -12.16
C PRO A 4 -15.60 -7.68 -10.66
N THR A 5 -16.85 -7.80 -10.22
CA THR A 5 -17.22 -7.47 -8.84
C THR A 5 -16.57 -8.35 -7.78
N ASP A 6 -16.11 -9.54 -8.16
CA ASP A 6 -15.50 -10.49 -7.25
C ASP A 6 -13.99 -10.67 -7.46
N THR A 7 -13.38 -9.87 -8.35
CA THR A 7 -11.94 -9.95 -8.58
C THR A 7 -11.19 -9.41 -7.37
N PRO A 8 -10.26 -10.18 -6.78
CA PRO A 8 -9.41 -9.67 -5.72
C PRO A 8 -8.55 -8.50 -6.20
N VAL A 9 -8.30 -7.56 -5.31
CA VAL A 9 -7.52 -6.34 -5.64
C VAL A 9 -6.31 -6.26 -4.72
N LYS A 10 -5.15 -5.96 -5.32
CA LYS A 10 -3.92 -5.70 -4.58
C LYS A 10 -3.41 -4.32 -4.96
N ILE A 11 -3.27 -3.44 -3.97
CA ILE A 11 -2.72 -2.10 -4.17
C ILE A 11 -1.36 -2.04 -3.50
N VAL A 12 -0.36 -1.59 -4.24
CA VAL A 12 0.99 -1.36 -3.72
C VAL A 12 1.27 0.13 -3.83
N MET A 13 1.55 0.78 -2.71
CA MET A 13 1.87 2.20 -2.67
C MET A 13 3.33 2.40 -2.27
N LEU A 14 4.08 3.09 -3.11
CA LEU A 14 5.47 3.44 -2.84
C LEU A 14 5.52 4.84 -2.27
N GLY A 15 5.87 4.94 -1.00
CA GLY A 15 5.97 6.20 -0.28
C GLY A 15 4.86 6.38 0.74
N ALA A 16 5.23 6.81 1.94
CA ALA A 16 4.32 7.00 3.07
C ALA A 16 4.49 8.37 3.71
N GLY A 17 5.10 9.31 2.99
CA GLY A 17 5.31 10.67 3.50
C GLY A 17 4.11 11.58 3.31
N GLY A 18 4.32 12.76 2.72
CA GLY A 18 3.26 13.75 2.53
C GLY A 18 2.10 13.21 1.71
N THR A 19 2.34 12.94 0.43
CA THR A 19 1.28 12.48 -0.48
C THR A 19 0.74 11.11 -0.06
N GLY A 20 1.63 10.13 0.15
CA GLY A 20 1.21 8.77 0.50
C GLY A 20 0.46 8.72 1.82
N GLY A 21 0.92 9.46 2.82
CA GLY A 21 0.28 9.50 4.13
C GLY A 21 -1.12 10.08 4.09
N HIS A 22 -1.38 11.04 3.22
CA HIS A 22 -2.71 11.63 3.06
C HIS A 22 -3.63 10.77 2.20
N ILE A 23 -3.09 10.02 1.25
CA ILE A 23 -3.88 9.15 0.39
C ILE A 23 -4.29 7.86 1.10
N ALA A 24 -3.44 7.31 1.96
CA ALA A 24 -3.64 5.99 2.55
C ALA A 24 -5.04 5.77 3.17
N PRO A 25 -5.55 6.65 4.03
CA PRO A 25 -6.87 6.42 4.61
C PRO A 25 -7.98 6.38 3.56
N HIS A 26 -7.84 7.14 2.47
CA HIS A 26 -8.83 7.12 1.39
C HIS A 26 -8.81 5.80 0.62
N ILE A 27 -7.63 5.22 0.45
CA ILE A 27 -7.50 3.92 -0.21
C ILE A 27 -8.13 2.81 0.64
N TYR A 28 -7.86 2.80 1.96
CA TYR A 28 -8.50 1.84 2.85
C TYR A 28 -10.01 1.97 2.81
N ARG A 29 -10.52 3.20 2.80
CA ARG A 29 -11.97 3.43 2.72
C ARG A 29 -12.55 2.92 1.39
N LEU A 30 -11.84 3.15 0.30
CA LEU A 30 -12.25 2.66 -1.02
C LEU A 30 -12.33 1.13 -1.04
N LEU A 31 -11.31 0.46 -0.53
CA LEU A 31 -11.27 -0.99 -0.49
C LEU A 31 -12.39 -1.56 0.38
N TYR A 32 -12.68 -0.91 1.50
CA TYR A 32 -13.80 -1.28 2.35
C TYR A 32 -15.13 -1.16 1.60
N ALA A 33 -15.31 -0.08 0.86
CA ALA A 33 -16.54 0.16 0.10
C ALA A 33 -16.72 -0.81 -1.06
N LEU A 34 -15.63 -1.28 -1.67
CA LEU A 34 -15.69 -2.24 -2.77
C LEU A 34 -16.13 -3.63 -2.30
N ASP A 35 -15.92 -3.95 -1.03
CA ASP A 35 -16.36 -5.20 -0.39
C ASP A 35 -15.96 -6.45 -1.19
N ARG A 36 -14.69 -6.54 -1.54
CA ARG A 36 -14.09 -7.69 -2.22
C ARG A 36 -12.75 -8.02 -1.57
N PRO A 37 -12.23 -9.25 -1.77
CA PRO A 37 -10.91 -9.58 -1.23
C PRO A 37 -9.89 -8.57 -1.72
N SER A 38 -9.18 -7.93 -0.79
CA SER A 38 -8.26 -6.87 -1.15
C SER A 38 -7.07 -6.84 -0.21
N ARG A 39 -5.93 -6.38 -0.76
CA ARG A 39 -4.70 -6.17 -0.02
C ARG A 39 -4.17 -4.79 -0.34
N PHE A 40 -3.61 -4.15 0.65
CA PHE A 40 -2.95 -2.85 0.48
C PHE A 40 -1.60 -2.90 1.17
N ILE A 41 -0.53 -2.78 0.39
CA ILE A 41 0.85 -2.83 0.89
C ILE A 41 1.46 -1.45 0.75
N ILE A 42 1.91 -0.88 1.87
CA ILE A 42 2.58 0.41 1.91
C ILE A 42 4.07 0.19 2.06
N CYS A 43 4.87 0.82 1.21
CA CYS A 43 6.32 0.65 1.19
C CYS A 43 7.02 1.97 1.46
N ASP A 44 7.85 2.02 2.50
CA ASP A 44 8.68 3.18 2.79
C ASP A 44 9.79 2.79 3.77
N GLY A 45 11.02 3.21 3.47
CA GLY A 45 12.15 2.93 4.35
C GLY A 45 12.40 3.98 5.42
N ASP A 46 11.69 5.11 5.37
CA ASP A 46 11.89 6.20 6.31
C ASP A 46 11.23 5.97 7.66
N LYS A 47 11.82 6.59 8.68
CA LYS A 47 11.23 6.70 10.00
C LYS A 47 10.61 8.08 10.17
N VAL A 48 9.61 8.17 11.02
CA VAL A 48 8.99 9.45 11.34
C VAL A 48 9.98 10.31 12.12
N GLU A 49 10.23 11.52 11.62
CA GLU A 49 11.10 12.49 12.25
C GLU A 49 10.29 13.71 12.70
N PHE A 50 10.87 14.50 13.60
CA PHE A 50 10.20 15.69 14.12
C PHE A 50 9.73 16.63 13.01
N LYS A 51 10.53 16.80 11.96
CA LYS A 51 10.18 17.66 10.82
C LYS A 51 8.94 17.19 10.05
N ASN A 52 8.56 15.92 10.18
CA ASN A 52 7.43 15.36 9.47
C ASN A 52 6.08 15.70 10.13
N LEU A 53 6.09 16.11 11.39
CA LEU A 53 4.86 16.30 12.16
C LEU A 53 4.00 17.47 11.66
N VAL A 54 4.60 18.44 10.98
CA VAL A 54 3.90 19.63 10.51
C VAL A 54 3.15 19.37 9.20
N ARG A 55 3.75 18.63 8.28
CA ARG A 55 3.22 18.49 6.92
C ARG A 55 2.79 17.07 6.54
N GLN A 56 3.11 16.09 7.36
CA GLN A 56 2.78 14.71 7.08
C GLN A 56 1.78 14.17 8.11
N ASN A 57 1.14 13.08 7.78
CA ASN A 57 0.07 12.51 8.60
C ASN A 57 0.63 11.67 9.76
N PHE A 58 1.42 12.29 10.62
CA PHE A 58 2.04 11.65 11.78
C PHE A 58 1.89 12.50 13.03
N SER A 59 1.88 11.85 14.19
CA SER A 59 1.77 12.49 15.50
C SER A 59 3.07 12.33 16.29
N PRO A 60 3.27 13.08 17.39
CA PRO A 60 4.46 12.93 18.24
C PRO A 60 4.66 11.50 18.74
N ALA A 61 3.59 10.75 18.95
CA ALA A 61 3.69 9.35 19.39
C ALA A 61 4.33 8.44 18.32
N ASP A 62 4.34 8.88 17.06
CA ASP A 62 4.88 8.09 15.95
C ASP A 62 6.39 8.27 15.75
N LEU A 63 7.03 9.20 16.47
CA LEU A 63 8.44 9.50 16.29
C LEU A 63 9.31 8.25 16.40
N GLY A 64 10.23 8.08 15.44
CA GLY A 64 11.15 6.96 15.40
C GLY A 64 10.60 5.69 14.79
N GLU A 65 9.29 5.61 14.54
CA GLU A 65 8.68 4.44 13.92
C GLU A 65 8.74 4.53 12.39
N ASN A 66 8.72 3.38 11.72
CA ASN A 66 8.69 3.35 10.27
C ASN A 66 7.36 3.92 9.76
N LYS A 67 7.43 4.80 8.76
CA LYS A 67 6.26 5.49 8.21
C LYS A 67 5.23 4.54 7.64
N ALA A 68 5.66 3.55 6.85
CA ALA A 68 4.75 2.59 6.24
C ALA A 68 4.04 1.75 7.30
N LYS A 69 4.78 1.29 8.30
CA LYS A 69 4.23 0.53 9.41
C LYS A 69 3.13 1.29 10.14
N ILE A 70 3.39 2.55 10.49
CA ILE A 70 2.43 3.36 11.23
C ILE A 70 1.14 3.57 10.44
N LEU A 71 1.25 3.90 9.17
CA LEU A 71 0.05 4.11 8.35
C LEU A 71 -0.75 2.82 8.18
N ALA A 72 -0.08 1.71 7.91
CA ALA A 72 -0.74 0.43 7.72
C ALA A 72 -1.46 -0.02 8.99
N GLU A 73 -0.78 0.01 10.13
CA GLU A 73 -1.36 -0.42 11.39
C GLU A 73 -2.50 0.49 11.84
N ARG A 74 -2.35 1.79 11.67
CA ARG A 74 -3.37 2.76 12.10
C ARG A 74 -4.67 2.63 11.32
N TYR A 75 -4.59 2.55 9.99
CA TYR A 75 -5.77 2.61 9.16
C TYR A 75 -6.37 1.24 8.82
N ALA A 76 -5.55 0.20 8.70
CA ALA A 76 -6.07 -1.13 8.43
C ALA A 76 -7.03 -1.58 9.53
N ALA A 77 -6.70 -1.32 10.79
CA ALA A 77 -7.54 -1.70 11.91
C ALA A 77 -8.92 -1.03 11.86
N VAL A 78 -8.98 0.23 11.42
CA VAL A 78 -10.23 0.99 11.32
C VAL A 78 -11.21 0.32 10.35
N PHE A 79 -10.68 -0.26 9.28
CA PHE A 79 -11.50 -0.84 8.21
C PHE A 79 -11.53 -2.36 8.21
N GLY A 80 -11.01 -3.00 9.28
CA GLY A 80 -11.04 -4.45 9.41
C GLY A 80 -10.13 -5.19 8.45
N MET A 81 -9.06 -4.55 7.98
CA MET A 81 -8.08 -5.15 7.09
C MET A 81 -6.81 -5.52 7.84
N GLU A 82 -6.05 -6.47 7.29
CA GLU A 82 -4.72 -6.75 7.80
C GLU A 82 -3.75 -5.64 7.43
N ALA A 83 -2.90 -5.24 8.39
CA ALA A 83 -1.86 -4.27 8.12
C ALA A 83 -0.73 -4.95 7.34
N GLU A 84 -0.47 -4.46 6.12
CA GLU A 84 0.64 -4.96 5.30
C GLU A 84 1.54 -3.78 4.94
N TYR A 85 2.82 -3.93 5.19
CA TYR A 85 3.80 -2.89 4.90
C TYR A 85 5.17 -3.50 4.64
N LEU A 86 5.97 -2.77 3.89
CA LEU A 86 7.38 -3.10 3.67
C LEU A 86 8.21 -1.93 4.21
N PRO A 87 8.95 -2.12 5.35
CA PRO A 87 9.73 -1.04 5.95
C PRO A 87 11.08 -0.86 5.23
N ALA A 88 11.03 -0.67 3.92
CA ALA A 88 12.19 -0.52 3.09
C ALA A 88 11.85 0.30 1.85
N PHE A 89 12.86 0.91 1.25
CA PHE A 89 12.70 1.57 -0.03
C PHE A 89 12.70 0.53 -1.15
N VAL A 90 11.81 0.70 -2.12
CA VAL A 90 11.85 -0.11 -3.34
C VAL A 90 12.82 0.57 -4.28
N GLU A 91 14.02 0.01 -4.40
CA GLU A 91 15.13 0.63 -5.10
C GLU A 91 15.46 0.00 -6.45
N ASP A 92 14.98 -1.20 -6.70
CA ASP A 92 15.28 -1.89 -7.95
C ASP A 92 14.04 -2.57 -8.54
N LEU A 93 14.17 -2.94 -9.79
CA LEU A 93 13.08 -3.53 -10.56
C LEU A 93 12.69 -4.91 -10.02
N ASP A 94 13.64 -5.68 -9.49
CA ASP A 94 13.35 -7.01 -8.95
C ASP A 94 12.46 -6.92 -7.72
N MET A 95 12.73 -5.99 -6.82
CA MET A 95 11.87 -5.76 -5.65
C MET A 95 10.47 -5.35 -6.10
N LEU A 96 10.38 -4.42 -7.04
CA LEU A 96 9.10 -3.95 -7.56
C LEU A 96 8.33 -5.08 -8.23
N THR A 97 8.98 -5.88 -9.05
CA THR A 97 8.35 -7.01 -9.73
C THR A 97 7.79 -8.01 -8.72
N THR A 98 8.54 -8.31 -7.66
CA THR A 98 8.07 -9.21 -6.62
C THR A 98 6.83 -8.67 -5.92
N LEU A 99 6.83 -7.37 -5.61
CA LEU A 99 5.71 -6.73 -4.92
C LEU A 99 4.44 -6.70 -5.75
N ILE A 100 4.56 -6.43 -7.04
CA ILE A 100 3.38 -6.29 -7.93
C ILE A 100 2.96 -7.59 -8.58
N HIS A 101 3.65 -8.69 -8.27
CA HIS A 101 3.26 -9.98 -8.82
C HIS A 101 1.84 -10.34 -8.37
N ALA A 102 0.98 -10.64 -9.35
CA ALA A 102 -0.38 -11.01 -9.05
C ALA A 102 -0.45 -12.44 -8.53
N ASP A 103 -0.98 -12.60 -7.34
CA ASP A 103 -1.15 -13.92 -6.73
C ASP A 103 -2.49 -14.52 -7.09
N GLY A 104 -2.53 -15.84 -7.16
CA GLY A 104 -3.78 -16.56 -7.24
C GLY A 104 -4.43 -16.62 -5.86
N TRP A 105 -5.71 -16.36 -5.80
CA TRP A 105 -6.46 -16.49 -4.56
C TRP A 105 -7.17 -17.84 -4.55
N ALA A 106 -7.08 -18.54 -3.44
CA ALA A 106 -7.64 -19.89 -3.27
C ALA A 106 -8.51 -19.94 -2.02
N GLY A 107 -9.24 -21.04 -1.86
CA GLY A 107 -10.08 -21.26 -0.70
C GLY A 107 -11.36 -20.44 -0.76
N GLU A 108 -11.68 -19.76 0.34
CA GLU A 108 -12.96 -19.06 0.48
C GLU A 108 -13.13 -17.88 -0.47
N TYR A 109 -12.04 -17.36 -1.01
CA TYR A 109 -12.09 -16.18 -1.88
C TYR A 109 -12.21 -16.51 -3.35
N SER A 110 -12.01 -17.76 -3.74
CA SER A 110 -12.04 -18.13 -5.15
C SER A 110 -12.71 -19.46 -5.34
N ARG A 111 -13.71 -19.46 -6.21
CA ARG A 111 -14.31 -20.70 -6.70
C ARG A 111 -13.50 -21.29 -7.84
N TYR A 112 -12.63 -20.48 -8.43
CA TYR A 112 -11.82 -20.83 -9.58
C TYR A 112 -10.36 -20.60 -9.24
N PRO A 113 -9.53 -21.64 -9.20
CA PRO A 113 -8.13 -21.51 -8.83
C PRO A 113 -7.29 -20.65 -9.79
N THR A 114 -7.84 -20.30 -10.94
CA THR A 114 -7.17 -19.48 -11.94
C THR A 114 -7.47 -17.99 -11.82
N VAL A 115 -8.31 -17.57 -10.88
CA VAL A 115 -8.62 -16.16 -10.68
C VAL A 115 -7.40 -15.47 -10.05
N ARG A 116 -6.84 -14.48 -10.74
CA ARG A 116 -5.73 -13.68 -10.24
C ARG A 116 -6.24 -12.35 -9.74
N GLU A 117 -5.51 -11.79 -8.76
CA GLU A 117 -5.84 -10.47 -8.28
C GLU A 117 -5.45 -9.40 -9.29
N GLN A 118 -6.20 -8.30 -9.29
CA GLN A 118 -5.87 -7.11 -10.06
C GLN A 118 -4.88 -6.28 -9.24
N VAL A 119 -3.74 -5.93 -9.83
CA VAL A 119 -2.70 -5.18 -9.12
C VAL A 119 -2.69 -3.73 -9.58
N ILE A 120 -2.67 -2.80 -8.63
CA ILE A 120 -2.60 -1.37 -8.88
C ILE A 120 -1.38 -0.82 -8.14
N LEU A 121 -0.52 -0.13 -8.87
CA LEU A 121 0.69 0.48 -8.31
C LEU A 121 0.51 1.98 -8.20
N ILE A 122 0.77 2.53 -7.01
CA ILE A 122 0.69 3.96 -6.73
C ILE A 122 2.08 4.46 -6.36
N GLY A 123 2.58 5.41 -7.12
CA GLY A 123 3.85 6.07 -6.81
C GLY A 123 3.60 7.38 -6.07
N ALA A 124 3.97 7.42 -4.80
CA ALA A 124 3.81 8.59 -3.94
C ALA A 124 5.14 9.01 -3.32
N VAL A 125 6.23 8.84 -4.07
CA VAL A 125 7.59 9.15 -3.62
C VAL A 125 8.11 10.38 -4.34
N ASP A 126 8.99 11.12 -3.65
CA ASP A 126 9.67 12.29 -4.22
C ASP A 126 11.03 11.94 -4.81
N ASN A 127 11.42 10.69 -4.75
CA ASN A 127 12.70 10.19 -5.23
C ASN A 127 12.58 9.86 -6.72
N ASP A 128 13.39 10.53 -7.55
CA ASP A 128 13.35 10.33 -9.01
C ASP A 128 13.60 8.89 -9.43
N LYS A 129 14.50 8.20 -8.74
CA LYS A 129 14.81 6.80 -9.05
C LYS A 129 13.59 5.91 -8.84
N SER A 130 12.88 6.10 -7.74
CA SER A 130 11.67 5.34 -7.45
C SER A 130 10.55 5.69 -8.40
N ARG A 131 10.41 6.96 -8.78
CA ARG A 131 9.43 7.40 -9.77
C ARG A 131 9.68 6.74 -11.12
N GLN A 132 10.92 6.66 -11.54
CA GLN A 132 11.28 6.01 -12.80
C GLN A 132 10.90 4.54 -12.80
N LEU A 133 11.07 3.84 -11.67
CA LEU A 133 10.64 2.45 -11.54
C LEU A 133 9.13 2.29 -11.73
N CYS A 134 8.34 3.24 -11.23
CA CYS A 134 6.89 3.19 -11.36
C CYS A 134 6.42 3.33 -12.81
N HIS A 135 7.22 3.95 -13.67
CA HIS A 135 6.87 4.22 -15.06
C HIS A 135 7.45 3.22 -16.07
N LYS A 136 8.12 2.18 -15.59
CA LYS A 136 8.70 1.17 -16.48
C LYS A 136 7.81 -0.03 -16.70
#